data_5651cd2e33a69ac5bed9ed94b5c145b9
#
_entry.id   5651cd2e33a69ac5bed9ed94b5c145b9
#
_cell.length_a   1.000
_cell.length_b   1.000
_cell.length_c   1.000
_cell.angle_alpha   90.00
_cell.angle_beta   90.00
_cell.angle_gamma   90.00
#
_symmetry.space_group_name_H-M   'P 1'
#
loop_
_entity.id
_entity.type
_entity.pdbx_description
1 polymer ?
#
loop_
_entity_poly.entity_id
_entity_poly.type
_entity_poly.pdbx_seq_one_letter_code
_entity_poly.pdbx_strand_id
1 'polypeptide(L)'
;TCIICAVVSVMTGSSWTTIATIGIALLGIGQAQGFSDGWIAGAIISGAYFGDKISPLSDTTILASSVTDTPLFKHIRYMMITTVPSLVITLIIFTVAGLSHEATATDQIAQYSVALDRTFHITPWLLIVPVVTGIMIAKRVPSIVTLFISAALAGLFALIFQPHLLQEISGLP
;
A
#
# COMPACT_ATOMS: atom_id res chain seq x y z
N THR A 1 9.31 -4.48 1.36
CA THR A 1 8.81 -3.37 0.52
C THR A 1 7.75 -3.86 -0.47
N CYS A 2 8.04 -4.76 -1.42
CA CYS A 2 7.11 -5.21 -2.47
C CYS A 2 5.77 -5.75 -1.91
N ILE A 3 5.79 -6.64 -0.92
CA ILE A 3 4.57 -7.22 -0.31
C ILE A 3 3.73 -6.14 0.37
N ILE A 4 4.36 -5.22 1.10
CA ILE A 4 3.64 -4.12 1.76
C ILE A 4 2.92 -3.26 0.74
N CYS A 5 3.60 -2.85 -0.34
CA CYS A 5 2.99 -2.09 -1.42
C CYS A 5 1.85 -2.87 -2.11
N ALA A 6 2.01 -4.19 -2.30
CA ALA A 6 0.95 -5.02 -2.88
C ALA A 6 -0.32 -5.03 -2.00
N VAL A 7 -0.16 -5.25 -0.69
CA VAL A 7 -1.28 -5.26 0.26
C VAL A 7 -1.98 -3.90 0.32
N VAL A 8 -1.21 -2.81 0.46
CA VAL A 8 -1.76 -1.45 0.50
C VAL A 8 -2.49 -1.13 -0.80
N SER A 9 -1.92 -1.48 -1.95
CA SER A 9 -2.51 -1.22 -3.26
C SER A 9 -3.80 -2.00 -3.50
N VAL A 10 -3.90 -3.25 -3.03
CA VAL A 10 -5.18 -4.00 -3.05
C VAL A 10 -6.26 -3.27 -2.26
N MET A 11 -5.90 -2.68 -1.12
CA MET A 11 -6.85 -2.00 -0.23
C MET A 11 -7.24 -0.61 -0.72
N THR A 12 -6.32 0.12 -1.34
CA THR A 12 -6.58 1.47 -1.89
C THR A 12 -7.18 1.42 -3.30
N GLY A 13 -6.93 0.34 -4.04
CA GLY A 13 -7.33 0.22 -5.44
C GLY A 13 -6.57 1.15 -6.38
N SER A 14 -5.36 1.60 -5.99
CA SER A 14 -4.59 2.55 -6.79
C SER A 14 -3.09 2.35 -6.61
N SER A 15 -2.40 2.03 -7.70
CA SER A 15 -0.94 1.95 -7.72
C SER A 15 -0.30 3.33 -7.51
N TRP A 16 -0.85 4.38 -8.12
CA TRP A 16 -0.35 5.74 -7.98
C TRP A 16 -0.41 6.26 -6.55
N THR A 17 -1.54 6.07 -5.89
CA THR A 17 -1.71 6.46 -4.48
C THR A 17 -0.73 5.70 -3.59
N THR A 18 -0.57 4.39 -3.82
CA THR A 18 0.35 3.56 -3.05
C THR A 18 1.80 4.01 -3.23
N ILE A 19 2.22 4.31 -4.48
CA ILE A 19 3.59 4.79 -4.77
C ILE A 19 3.82 6.15 -4.12
N ALA A 20 2.88 7.09 -4.25
CA ALA A 20 3.01 8.45 -3.76
C ALA A 20 2.90 8.59 -2.24
N THR A 21 2.41 7.58 -1.55
CA THR A 21 2.27 7.58 -0.08
C THR A 21 3.26 6.64 0.59
N ILE A 22 2.87 5.38 0.80
CA ILE A 22 3.72 4.40 1.47
C ILE A 22 5.01 4.11 0.67
N GLY A 23 4.97 4.24 -0.66
CA GLY A 23 6.13 4.04 -1.52
C GLY A 23 7.26 5.03 -1.21
N ILE A 24 6.95 6.31 -1.05
CA ILE A 24 7.95 7.34 -0.69
C ILE A 24 8.57 7.05 0.68
N ALA A 25 7.75 6.66 1.67
CA ALA A 25 8.26 6.30 2.99
C ALA A 25 9.19 5.07 2.93
N LEU A 26 8.81 4.04 2.17
CA LEU A 26 9.61 2.83 1.98
C LEU A 26 10.89 3.10 1.17
N LEU A 27 10.87 4.08 0.25
CA LEU A 27 12.05 4.54 -0.46
C LEU A 27 13.08 5.10 0.52
N GLY A 28 12.66 6.02 1.40
CA GLY A 28 13.53 6.58 2.43
C GLY A 28 14.11 5.53 3.39
N ILE A 29 13.30 4.58 3.83
CA ILE A 29 13.75 3.47 4.68
C ILE A 29 14.78 2.60 3.95
N GLY A 30 14.54 2.27 2.68
CA GLY A 30 15.46 1.46 1.89
C GLY A 30 16.79 2.17 1.61
N GLN A 31 16.76 3.48 1.35
CA GLN A 31 17.96 4.31 1.22
C GLN A 31 18.77 4.32 2.53
N ALA A 32 18.11 4.46 3.68
CA ALA A 32 18.73 4.38 5.00
C ALA A 32 19.39 3.02 5.28
N GLN A 33 18.92 1.94 4.64
CA GLN A 33 19.51 0.61 4.70
C GLN A 33 20.63 0.40 3.67
N GLY A 34 20.96 1.41 2.86
CA GLY A 34 22.02 1.36 1.87
C GLY A 34 21.64 0.70 0.53
N PHE A 35 20.37 0.41 0.29
CA PHE A 35 19.92 -0.10 -1.01
C PHE A 35 19.92 1.01 -2.06
N SER A 36 20.25 0.67 -3.30
CA SER A 36 20.14 1.62 -4.40
C SER A 36 18.70 1.92 -4.76
N ASP A 37 18.41 3.15 -5.17
CA ASP A 37 17.06 3.65 -5.47
C ASP A 37 16.33 2.80 -6.51
N GLY A 38 17.05 2.26 -7.50
CA GLY A 38 16.47 1.42 -8.54
C GLY A 38 15.88 0.12 -8.00
N TRP A 39 16.55 -0.54 -7.05
CA TRP A 39 16.04 -1.76 -6.41
C TRP A 39 14.81 -1.48 -5.55
N ILE A 40 14.85 -0.38 -4.78
CA ILE A 40 13.73 -0.01 -3.90
C ILE A 40 12.53 0.42 -4.74
N ALA A 41 12.73 1.30 -5.72
CA ALA A 41 11.68 1.77 -6.62
C ALA A 41 11.06 0.60 -7.41
N GLY A 42 11.89 -0.32 -7.92
CA GLY A 42 11.42 -1.52 -8.59
C GLY A 42 10.52 -2.38 -7.70
N ALA A 43 10.90 -2.59 -6.43
CA ALA A 43 10.10 -3.34 -5.47
C ALA A 43 8.77 -2.64 -5.12
N ILE A 44 8.79 -1.31 -4.97
CA ILE A 44 7.59 -0.49 -4.70
C ILE A 44 6.62 -0.58 -5.87
N ILE A 45 7.10 -0.30 -7.08
CA ILE A 45 6.29 -0.27 -8.30
C ILE A 45 5.70 -1.67 -8.57
N SER A 46 6.51 -2.72 -8.48
CA SER A 46 6.04 -4.09 -8.72
C SER A 46 4.91 -4.47 -7.77
N GLY A 47 5.04 -4.16 -6.48
CA GLY A 47 4.00 -4.43 -5.50
C GLY A 47 2.75 -3.58 -5.74
N ALA A 48 2.90 -2.29 -5.97
CA ALA A 48 1.80 -1.37 -6.18
C ALA A 48 0.95 -1.74 -7.41
N TYR A 49 1.59 -2.05 -8.54
CA TYR A 49 0.89 -2.47 -9.75
C TYR A 49 0.25 -3.86 -9.63
N PHE A 50 0.88 -4.78 -8.90
CA PHE A 50 0.26 -6.06 -8.61
C PHE A 50 -1.05 -5.87 -7.85
N GLY A 51 -1.02 -5.10 -6.76
CA GLY A 51 -2.19 -4.87 -5.92
C GLY A 51 -3.32 -4.19 -6.68
N ASP A 52 -2.99 -3.17 -7.46
CA ASP A 52 -3.95 -2.44 -8.30
C ASP A 52 -4.66 -3.38 -9.30
N LYS A 53 -3.92 -4.22 -10.01
CA LYS A 53 -4.49 -5.16 -10.99
C LYS A 53 -5.49 -6.16 -10.42
N ILE A 54 -5.31 -6.60 -9.19
CA ILE A 54 -6.19 -7.60 -8.57
C ILE A 54 -7.21 -7.00 -7.60
N SER A 55 -7.14 -5.69 -7.38
CA SER A 55 -8.08 -5.00 -6.49
C SER A 55 -9.46 -4.84 -7.13
N PRO A 56 -10.53 -5.22 -6.45
CA PRO A 56 -11.89 -4.90 -6.89
C PRO A 56 -12.26 -3.43 -6.68
N LEU A 57 -11.39 -2.64 -6.05
CA LEU A 57 -11.55 -1.19 -5.85
C LEU A 57 -10.85 -0.38 -6.93
N SER A 58 -10.03 -1.03 -7.79
CA SER A 58 -9.30 -0.36 -8.86
C SER A 58 -10.22 0.10 -9.98
N ASP A 59 -10.08 1.38 -10.34
CA ASP A 59 -10.81 1.99 -11.45
C ASP A 59 -10.48 1.32 -12.79
N THR A 60 -9.23 0.98 -13.04
CA THR A 60 -8.79 0.29 -14.25
C THR A 60 -9.38 -1.11 -14.36
N THR A 61 -9.43 -1.86 -13.27
CA THR A 61 -10.00 -3.21 -13.21
C THR A 61 -11.53 -3.18 -13.39
N ILE A 62 -12.20 -2.21 -12.75
CA ILE A 62 -13.64 -1.98 -12.89
C ILE A 62 -13.98 -1.59 -14.33
N LEU A 63 -13.23 -0.64 -14.91
CA LEU A 63 -13.44 -0.18 -16.27
C LEU A 63 -13.27 -1.34 -17.27
N ALA A 64 -12.20 -2.10 -17.17
CA ALA A 64 -11.93 -3.23 -18.06
C ALA A 64 -13.06 -4.29 -17.99
N SER A 65 -13.52 -4.62 -16.79
CA SER A 65 -14.63 -5.57 -16.60
C SER A 65 -15.95 -5.05 -17.19
N SER A 66 -16.21 -3.76 -17.06
CA SER A 66 -17.42 -3.11 -17.57
C SER A 66 -17.44 -3.04 -19.11
N VAL A 67 -16.33 -2.66 -19.73
CA VAL A 67 -16.22 -2.56 -21.20
C VAL A 67 -16.33 -3.94 -21.87
N THR A 68 -15.85 -4.99 -21.19
CA THR A 68 -15.91 -6.37 -21.72
C THR A 68 -17.18 -7.12 -21.31
N ASP A 69 -18.12 -6.46 -20.64
CA ASP A 69 -19.33 -7.07 -20.07
C ASP A 69 -19.04 -8.36 -19.28
N THR A 70 -17.92 -8.36 -18.57
CA THR A 70 -17.44 -9.51 -17.77
C THR A 70 -17.61 -9.22 -16.29
N PRO A 71 -18.20 -10.14 -15.48
CA PRO A 71 -18.29 -9.93 -14.05
C PRO A 71 -16.93 -9.66 -13.40
N LEU A 72 -16.84 -8.59 -12.59
CA LEU A 72 -15.59 -8.07 -12.01
C LEU A 72 -14.70 -9.16 -11.39
N PHE A 73 -15.27 -10.00 -10.52
CA PHE A 73 -14.50 -11.06 -9.86
C PHE A 73 -14.06 -12.19 -10.79
N LYS A 74 -14.80 -12.41 -11.90
CA LYS A 74 -14.38 -13.35 -12.95
C LYS A 74 -13.17 -12.79 -13.71
N HIS A 75 -13.21 -11.50 -14.03
CA HIS A 75 -12.09 -10.78 -14.65
C HIS A 75 -10.84 -10.83 -13.77
N ILE A 76 -10.94 -10.46 -12.48
CA ILE A 76 -9.83 -10.51 -11.51
C ILE A 76 -9.25 -11.93 -11.44
N ARG A 77 -10.09 -12.95 -11.30
CA ARG A 77 -9.63 -14.35 -11.23
C ARG A 77 -8.83 -14.75 -12.47
N TYR A 78 -9.24 -14.29 -13.63
CA TYR A 78 -8.53 -14.57 -14.88
C TYR A 78 -7.18 -13.87 -14.92
N MET A 79 -7.13 -12.61 -14.51
CA MET A 79 -5.88 -11.85 -14.43
C MET A 79 -4.88 -12.45 -13.45
N MET A 80 -5.32 -13.07 -12.38
CA MET A 80 -4.43 -13.72 -11.40
C MET A 80 -3.59 -14.84 -12.01
N ILE A 81 -4.03 -15.47 -13.10
CA ILE A 81 -3.30 -16.57 -13.77
C ILE A 81 -1.92 -16.09 -14.26
N THR A 82 -1.83 -14.85 -14.73
CA THR A 82 -0.55 -14.27 -15.20
C THR A 82 0.13 -13.42 -14.13
N THR A 83 -0.64 -12.70 -13.34
CA THR A 83 -0.12 -11.73 -12.39
C THR A 83 0.51 -12.38 -11.16
N VAL A 84 -0.05 -13.49 -10.66
CA VAL A 84 0.52 -14.20 -9.51
C VAL A 84 1.87 -14.85 -9.84
N PRO A 85 2.04 -15.60 -10.96
CA PRO A 85 3.36 -16.10 -11.33
C PRO A 85 4.40 -15.00 -11.52
N SER A 86 4.02 -13.88 -12.14
CA SER A 86 4.92 -12.73 -12.30
C SER A 86 5.38 -12.16 -10.95
N LEU A 87 4.45 -12.01 -9.98
CA LEU A 87 4.81 -11.56 -8.64
C LEU A 87 5.74 -12.54 -7.93
N VAL A 88 5.49 -13.85 -8.05
CA VAL A 88 6.34 -14.88 -7.43
C VAL A 88 7.77 -14.77 -7.96
N ILE A 89 7.95 -14.66 -9.28
CA ILE A 89 9.27 -14.48 -9.90
C ILE A 89 9.92 -13.18 -9.38
N THR A 90 9.18 -12.10 -9.35
CA THR A 90 9.63 -10.80 -8.85
C THR A 90 10.08 -10.89 -7.38
N LEU A 91 9.31 -11.56 -6.52
CA LEU A 91 9.67 -11.75 -5.12
C LEU A 91 10.94 -12.61 -4.95
N ILE A 92 11.13 -13.64 -5.78
CA ILE A 92 12.36 -14.43 -5.76
C ILE A 92 13.56 -13.54 -6.10
N ILE A 93 13.46 -12.72 -7.17
CA ILE A 93 14.53 -11.81 -7.59
C ILE A 93 14.87 -10.82 -6.46
N PHE A 94 13.87 -10.16 -5.88
CA PHE A 94 14.09 -9.20 -4.79
C PHE A 94 14.60 -9.87 -3.50
N THR A 95 14.20 -11.11 -3.23
CA THR A 95 14.71 -11.86 -2.07
C THR A 95 16.18 -12.19 -2.25
N VAL A 96 16.56 -12.73 -3.43
CA VAL A 96 17.96 -13.03 -3.74
C VAL A 96 18.82 -11.76 -3.69
N ALA A 97 18.38 -10.67 -4.31
CA ALA A 97 19.08 -9.39 -4.27
C ALA A 97 19.20 -8.83 -2.85
N GLY A 98 18.14 -8.95 -2.04
CA GLY A 98 18.14 -8.48 -0.64
C GLY A 98 19.05 -9.29 0.27
N LEU A 99 19.12 -10.60 0.10
CA LEU A 99 20.02 -11.46 0.87
C LEU A 99 21.50 -11.25 0.52
N SER A 100 21.79 -10.78 -0.70
CA SER A 100 23.14 -10.47 -1.15
C SER A 100 23.64 -9.08 -0.70
N HIS A 101 22.79 -8.30 -0.03
CA HIS A 101 23.09 -6.94 0.41
C HIS A 101 23.39 -6.91 1.91
N GLU A 102 24.58 -6.44 2.29
CA GLU A 102 24.91 -6.20 3.70
C GLU A 102 24.29 -4.88 4.15
N ALA A 103 23.40 -4.91 5.12
CA ALA A 103 22.77 -3.71 5.68
C ALA A 103 23.81 -2.88 6.44
N THR A 104 24.11 -1.68 5.96
CA THR A 104 25.25 -0.88 6.43
C THR A 104 24.87 0.23 7.42
N ALA A 105 23.59 0.51 7.69
CA ALA A 105 23.22 1.74 8.38
C ALA A 105 22.19 1.54 9.52
N THR A 106 22.66 1.09 10.68
CA THR A 106 21.81 0.95 11.88
C THR A 106 21.42 2.31 12.49
N ASP A 107 22.32 3.32 12.42
CA ASP A 107 22.10 4.63 13.05
C ASP A 107 21.05 5.48 12.34
N GLN A 108 20.96 5.40 11.03
CA GLN A 108 19.94 6.13 10.27
C GLN A 108 18.55 5.57 10.50
N ILE A 109 18.41 4.26 10.64
CA ILE A 109 17.13 3.61 10.95
C ILE A 109 16.61 4.08 12.31
N ALA A 110 17.48 4.18 13.31
CA ALA A 110 17.11 4.67 14.63
C ALA A 110 16.60 6.13 14.57
N GLN A 111 17.25 6.99 13.78
CA GLN A 111 16.80 8.36 13.59
C GLN A 111 15.42 8.45 12.91
N TYR A 112 15.15 7.63 11.88
CA TYR A 112 13.84 7.56 11.24
C TYR A 112 12.75 7.08 12.21
N SER A 113 13.04 6.05 13.02
CA SER A 113 12.11 5.55 14.03
C SER A 113 11.73 6.64 15.04
N VAL A 114 12.73 7.36 15.57
CA VAL A 114 12.50 8.48 16.50
C VAL A 114 11.71 9.61 15.85
N ALA A 115 11.97 9.94 14.59
CA ALA A 115 11.23 10.97 13.87
C ALA A 115 9.76 10.56 13.65
N LEU A 116 9.50 9.31 13.29
CA LEU A 116 8.14 8.77 13.14
C LEU A 116 7.37 8.78 14.46
N ASP A 117 7.99 8.33 15.55
CA ASP A 117 7.36 8.31 16.88
C ASP A 117 7.06 9.72 17.42
N ARG A 118 7.84 10.72 17.01
CA ARG A 118 7.58 12.12 17.37
C ARG A 118 6.46 12.77 16.57
N THR A 119 6.31 12.37 15.30
CA THR A 119 5.36 13.00 14.38
C THR A 119 4.00 12.29 14.40
N PHE A 120 4.00 10.96 14.52
CA PHE A 120 2.79 10.15 14.41
C PHE A 120 2.50 9.38 15.71
N HIS A 121 1.27 9.45 16.17
CA HIS A 121 0.81 8.59 17.26
C HIS A 121 0.42 7.21 16.71
N ILE A 122 1.40 6.32 16.57
CA ILE A 122 1.22 4.99 15.99
C ILE A 122 0.66 4.04 17.04
N THR A 123 -0.59 3.62 16.85
CA THR A 123 -1.28 2.67 17.72
C THR A 123 -1.81 1.47 16.92
N PRO A 124 -1.91 0.27 17.54
CA PRO A 124 -2.49 -0.89 16.88
C PRO A 124 -3.94 -0.68 16.40
N TRP A 125 -4.66 0.25 17.01
CA TRP A 125 -6.03 0.59 16.63
C TRP A 125 -6.14 1.11 15.20
N LEU A 126 -5.10 1.74 14.67
CA LEU A 126 -5.06 2.21 13.27
C LEU A 126 -5.21 1.06 12.26
N LEU A 127 -4.85 -0.17 12.64
CA LEU A 127 -5.04 -1.35 11.81
C LEU A 127 -6.52 -1.74 11.60
N ILE A 128 -7.43 -1.20 12.38
CA ILE A 128 -8.88 -1.45 12.20
C ILE A 128 -9.32 -0.97 10.81
N VAL A 129 -8.83 0.15 10.33
CA VAL A 129 -9.21 0.71 9.02
C VAL A 129 -8.90 -0.26 7.88
N PRO A 130 -7.64 -0.71 7.68
CA PRO A 130 -7.33 -1.68 6.63
C PRO A 130 -8.02 -3.04 6.85
N VAL A 131 -8.20 -3.48 8.09
CA VAL A 131 -8.91 -4.74 8.38
C VAL A 131 -10.37 -4.66 7.95
N VAL A 132 -11.08 -3.58 8.31
CA VAL A 132 -12.48 -3.37 7.89
C VAL A 132 -12.58 -3.30 6.36
N THR A 133 -11.69 -2.57 5.70
CA THR A 133 -11.62 -2.50 4.23
C THR A 133 -11.43 -3.90 3.63
N GLY A 134 -10.49 -4.67 4.14
CA GLY A 134 -10.25 -6.05 3.70
C GLY A 134 -11.46 -6.97 3.87
N ILE A 135 -12.18 -6.86 5.00
CA ILE A 135 -13.42 -7.62 5.25
C ILE A 135 -14.51 -7.23 4.24
N MET A 136 -14.68 -5.93 3.95
CA MET A 136 -15.68 -5.46 2.98
C MET A 136 -15.36 -5.98 1.57
N ILE A 137 -14.08 -5.96 1.16
CA ILE A 137 -13.63 -6.57 -0.09
C ILE A 137 -13.92 -8.06 -0.13
N ALA A 138 -13.60 -8.81 0.92
CA ALA A 138 -13.84 -10.24 1.01
C ALA A 138 -15.34 -10.58 0.95
N LYS A 139 -16.20 -9.73 1.53
CA LYS A 139 -17.65 -9.83 1.47
C LYS A 139 -18.26 -9.33 0.16
N ARG A 140 -17.44 -8.90 -0.80
CA ARG A 140 -17.86 -8.38 -2.12
C ARG A 140 -18.83 -7.20 -2.03
N VAL A 141 -18.64 -6.33 -1.04
CA VAL A 141 -19.39 -5.08 -0.94
C VAL A 141 -19.06 -4.21 -2.17
N PRO A 142 -20.03 -3.46 -2.74
CA PRO A 142 -19.79 -2.60 -3.90
C PRO A 142 -18.61 -1.64 -3.67
N SER A 143 -17.76 -1.47 -4.69
CA SER A 143 -16.48 -0.74 -4.60
C SER A 143 -16.67 0.69 -4.09
N ILE A 144 -17.66 1.44 -4.60
CA ILE A 144 -17.94 2.81 -4.18
C ILE A 144 -18.28 2.88 -2.69
N VAL A 145 -19.10 1.95 -2.19
CA VAL A 145 -19.50 1.88 -0.78
C VAL A 145 -18.27 1.57 0.09
N THR A 146 -17.44 0.62 -0.33
CA THR A 146 -16.21 0.24 0.38
C THR A 146 -15.25 1.42 0.47
N LEU A 147 -14.99 2.12 -0.64
CA LEU A 147 -14.11 3.29 -0.68
C LEU A 147 -14.63 4.41 0.22
N PHE A 148 -15.93 4.73 0.15
CA PHE A 148 -16.53 5.78 0.96
C PHE A 148 -16.44 5.48 2.46
N ILE A 149 -16.83 4.26 2.88
CA ILE A 149 -16.77 3.87 4.29
C ILE A 149 -15.33 3.84 4.78
N SER A 150 -14.39 3.29 3.99
CA SER A 150 -12.97 3.25 4.37
C SER A 150 -12.38 4.64 4.52
N ALA A 151 -12.69 5.56 3.60
CA ALA A 151 -12.24 6.96 3.68
C ALA A 151 -12.84 7.69 4.87
N ALA A 152 -14.14 7.54 5.13
CA ALA A 152 -14.81 8.14 6.28
C ALA A 152 -14.24 7.59 7.60
N LEU A 153 -14.01 6.28 7.68
CA LEU A 153 -13.42 5.64 8.85
C LEU A 153 -11.97 6.12 9.07
N ALA A 154 -11.17 6.20 8.00
CA ALA A 154 -9.80 6.72 8.08
C ALA A 154 -9.77 8.18 8.56
N GLY A 155 -10.66 9.03 8.04
CA GLY A 155 -10.81 10.42 8.49
C GLY A 155 -11.19 10.53 9.96
N LEU A 156 -12.14 9.70 10.43
CA LEU A 156 -12.52 9.64 11.83
C LEU A 156 -11.34 9.23 12.73
N PHE A 157 -10.59 8.20 12.32
CA PHE A 157 -9.40 7.76 13.05
C PHE A 157 -8.29 8.82 13.05
N ALA A 158 -8.12 9.57 11.95
CA ALA A 158 -7.18 10.68 11.90
C ALA A 158 -7.56 11.78 12.89
N LEU A 159 -8.84 12.14 12.98
CA LEU A 159 -9.33 13.12 13.96
C LEU A 159 -9.13 12.69 15.42
N ILE A 160 -9.28 11.38 15.71
CA ILE A 160 -9.17 10.87 17.08
C ILE A 160 -7.70 10.66 17.49
N PHE A 161 -6.88 10.06 16.60
CA PHE A 161 -5.53 9.62 16.94
C PHE A 161 -4.42 10.57 16.49
N GLN A 162 -4.71 11.52 15.55
CA GLN A 162 -3.72 12.42 14.97
C GLN A 162 -4.18 13.90 14.99
N PRO A 163 -4.80 14.41 16.07
CA PRO A 163 -5.34 15.77 16.07
C PRO A 163 -4.24 16.82 15.87
N HIS A 164 -3.06 16.59 16.46
CA HIS A 164 -1.93 17.52 16.38
C HIS A 164 -1.40 17.66 14.95
N LEU A 165 -1.29 16.56 14.23
CA LEU A 165 -0.85 16.55 12.84
C LEU A 165 -1.86 17.27 11.93
N LEU A 166 -3.15 17.07 12.18
CA LEU A 166 -4.22 17.73 11.42
C LEU A 166 -4.22 19.24 11.65
N GLN A 167 -3.97 19.72 12.87
CA GLN A 167 -3.84 21.14 13.17
C GLN A 167 -2.61 21.73 12.45
N GLU A 168 -1.48 21.05 12.48
CA GLU A 168 -0.25 21.49 11.80
C GLU A 168 -0.45 21.61 10.28
N ILE A 169 -1.10 20.63 9.65
CA ILE A 169 -1.33 20.62 8.20
C ILE A 169 -2.41 21.63 7.78
N SER A 170 -3.48 21.75 8.58
CA SER A 170 -4.60 22.65 8.26
C SER A 170 -4.30 24.13 8.53
N GLY A 171 -3.28 24.43 9.35
CA GLY A 171 -3.00 25.79 9.82
C GLY A 171 -4.11 26.40 10.67
N LEU A 172 -5.08 25.58 11.11
CA LEU A 172 -6.18 26.00 11.98
C LEU A 172 -5.78 25.80 13.44
N PRO A 173 -6.16 26.72 14.35
CA PRO A 173 -5.87 26.62 15.77
C PRO A 173 -6.61 25.46 16.45
#